data_7b49f1a7c2c40f053b58739ce6417864
#
_entry.id   7b49f1a7c2c40f053b58739ce6417864
#
_cell.length_a   1.000
_cell.length_b   1.000
_cell.length_c   1.000
_cell.angle_alpha   90.00
_cell.angle_beta   90.00
_cell.angle_gamma   90.00
#
_symmetry.space_group_name_H-M   'P 1'
#
loop_
_entity.id
_entity.type
_entity.pdbx_description
1 polymer ?
#
loop_
_entity_poly.entity_id
_entity_poly.type
_entity_poly.pdbx_seq_one_letter_code
_entity_poly.pdbx_strand_id
1 'polypeptide(L)'
;MSSRPSMRNASFAGPGALPQNRAMFEPVPDPRVEPEPITYEQPLNERMRAFMRLEFLWQQLSYHAGVPNPWSSRSAVAGLLEILAITSRGDTRGDVLKELERQMTTMRDYQNRPGVDGARLRAILAALMRRREELNAAGANFLQRLRESEFLNSIKHRSGIPGGTCEFDLPDYYHWLNLDPDLRESDLADWLTTIRALCESVSELLWITRENARPRDEVASGGVYQIVFERDRPVQLVRVTLPGGSKLYPEVSGSHHRCSLRFLRWNSVHSRPVQSTEDVPFVLTTCY
;
A
#
# COMPACT_ATOMS: atom_id res chain seq x y z
N MET A 1 -46.99 -26.23 18.98
CA MET A 1 -46.96 -24.77 18.84
C MET A 1 -45.84 -24.27 19.77
N SER A 2 -44.72 -23.97 19.25
CA SER A 2 -43.63 -23.29 20.00
C SER A 2 -42.86 -22.42 19.04
N SER A 3 -42.95 -21.14 19.25
CA SER A 3 -42.45 -20.05 18.41
C SER A 3 -40.95 -19.90 18.60
N ARG A 4 -40.19 -19.90 17.51
CA ARG A 4 -38.79 -19.50 17.48
C ARG A 4 -38.67 -17.96 17.42
N PRO A 5 -37.83 -17.31 18.22
CA PRO A 5 -37.56 -15.89 18.06
C PRO A 5 -36.65 -15.61 16.87
N SER A 6 -37.07 -14.68 16.05
CA SER A 6 -36.31 -14.07 14.93
C SER A 6 -35.10 -13.33 15.47
N MET A 7 -33.89 -13.75 15.07
CA MET A 7 -32.67 -12.95 15.25
C MET A 7 -32.60 -11.88 14.17
N ARG A 8 -32.73 -10.63 14.60
CA ARG A 8 -32.55 -9.43 13.78
C ARG A 8 -31.10 -9.30 13.32
N ASN A 9 -30.94 -9.07 12.05
CA ASN A 9 -29.68 -8.65 11.43
C ASN A 9 -29.08 -7.45 12.17
N ALA A 10 -27.97 -7.64 12.83
CA ALA A 10 -27.11 -6.56 13.29
C ALA A 10 -26.24 -6.11 12.09
N SER A 11 -26.61 -4.98 11.52
CA SER A 11 -25.80 -4.26 10.52
C SER A 11 -24.51 -3.78 11.19
N PHE A 12 -23.38 -4.40 10.88
CA PHE A 12 -22.05 -3.91 11.24
C PHE A 12 -21.69 -2.73 10.31
N ALA A 13 -22.03 -1.52 10.75
CA ALA A 13 -21.41 -0.31 10.23
C ALA A 13 -20.05 -0.14 10.93
N GLY A 14 -18.98 -0.60 10.29
CA GLY A 14 -17.60 -0.35 10.72
C GLY A 14 -17.19 1.09 10.44
N PRO A 15 -16.38 1.73 11.28
CA PRO A 15 -15.89 3.09 11.08
C PRO A 15 -14.80 3.13 10.01
N GLY A 16 -14.95 4.01 9.04
CA GLY A 16 -13.91 4.43 8.11
C GLY A 16 -13.68 3.47 6.96
N ALA A 17 -14.54 3.54 5.94
CA ALA A 17 -14.21 2.97 4.64
C ALA A 17 -12.92 3.63 4.12
N LEU A 18 -11.87 2.81 3.89
CA LEU A 18 -10.74 3.18 3.06
C LEU A 18 -11.28 3.75 1.74
N PRO A 19 -10.65 4.75 1.14
CA PRO A 19 -10.99 5.15 -0.22
C PRO A 19 -10.86 3.88 -1.07
N GLN A 20 -12.02 3.40 -1.54
CA GLN A 20 -12.11 2.23 -2.39
C GLN A 20 -11.40 2.59 -3.69
N ASN A 21 -10.16 2.14 -3.86
CA ASN A 21 -9.52 2.10 -5.15
C ASN A 21 -10.19 0.98 -5.96
N ARG A 22 -11.43 1.27 -6.40
CA ARG A 22 -12.32 0.36 -7.12
C ARG A 22 -11.89 0.14 -8.57
N ALA A 23 -10.76 0.76 -8.99
CA ALA A 23 -10.38 0.92 -10.37
C ALA A 23 -9.63 -0.27 -11.00
N MET A 24 -9.35 -1.37 -10.28
CA MET A 24 -8.53 -2.45 -10.88
C MET A 24 -9.32 -3.53 -11.65
N PHE A 25 -10.66 -3.58 -11.57
CA PHE A 25 -11.46 -4.60 -12.26
C PHE A 25 -12.84 -4.10 -12.68
N GLU A 26 -12.93 -2.90 -13.23
CA GLU A 26 -14.17 -2.44 -13.86
C GLU A 26 -14.31 -3.00 -15.31
N PRO A 27 -15.58 -3.20 -15.75
CA PRO A 27 -15.85 -3.70 -17.11
C PRO A 27 -15.30 -2.74 -18.16
N VAL A 28 -14.95 -3.29 -19.34
CA VAL A 28 -14.39 -2.59 -20.50
C VAL A 28 -14.84 -1.13 -20.56
N PRO A 29 -13.90 -0.17 -20.47
CA PRO A 29 -14.26 1.24 -20.41
C PRO A 29 -15.03 1.64 -21.68
N ASP A 30 -16.08 2.43 -21.49
CA ASP A 30 -16.79 3.08 -22.61
C ASP A 30 -15.73 3.84 -23.44
N PRO A 31 -15.58 3.57 -24.75
CA PRO A 31 -14.56 4.20 -25.59
C PRO A 31 -14.70 5.73 -25.69
N ARG A 32 -15.71 6.31 -25.07
CA ARG A 32 -15.95 7.76 -24.96
C ARG A 32 -15.41 8.37 -23.66
N VAL A 33 -14.95 7.55 -22.69
CA VAL A 33 -14.35 8.03 -21.46
C VAL A 33 -12.84 8.08 -21.66
N GLU A 34 -12.24 9.25 -21.54
CA GLU A 34 -10.78 9.39 -21.55
C GLU A 34 -10.20 8.53 -20.42
N PRO A 35 -9.20 7.67 -20.74
CA PRO A 35 -8.60 6.82 -19.72
C PRO A 35 -7.96 7.69 -18.61
N GLU A 36 -8.12 7.25 -17.36
CA GLU A 36 -7.57 7.97 -16.22
C GLU A 36 -6.03 8.11 -16.29
N PRO A 37 -5.48 9.25 -15.82
CA PRO A 37 -4.04 9.43 -15.74
C PRO A 37 -3.38 8.34 -14.89
N ILE A 38 -2.20 7.88 -15.32
CA ILE A 38 -1.43 6.86 -14.62
C ILE A 38 -0.29 7.53 -13.84
N THR A 39 -0.25 7.29 -12.53
CA THR A 39 0.81 7.81 -11.65
C THR A 39 1.78 6.70 -11.26
N TYR A 40 3.06 6.95 -11.52
CA TYR A 40 4.18 6.10 -11.11
C TYR A 40 4.86 6.73 -9.90
N GLU A 41 5.17 5.92 -8.89
CA GLU A 41 5.75 6.39 -7.64
C GLU A 41 7.12 5.76 -7.41
N GLN A 42 8.09 6.58 -7.02
CA GLN A 42 9.46 6.14 -6.71
C GLN A 42 9.85 6.59 -5.31
N PRO A 43 10.00 5.68 -4.35
CA PRO A 43 10.56 5.98 -3.04
C PRO A 43 12.07 6.28 -3.16
N LEU A 44 12.53 7.33 -2.48
CA LEU A 44 13.91 7.76 -2.51
C LEU A 44 14.75 7.32 -1.30
N ASN A 45 14.13 6.63 -0.35
CA ASN A 45 14.80 6.04 0.81
C ASN A 45 14.19 4.68 1.19
N GLU A 46 14.92 3.89 1.97
CA GLU A 46 14.52 2.51 2.30
C GLU A 46 13.28 2.45 3.20
N ARG A 47 13.11 3.41 4.11
CA ARG A 47 11.90 3.49 4.95
C ARG A 47 10.65 3.67 4.09
N MET A 48 10.66 4.63 3.18
CA MET A 48 9.54 4.87 2.27
C MET A 48 9.28 3.68 1.35
N ARG A 49 10.35 3.01 0.90
CA ARG A 49 10.26 1.77 0.12
C ARG A 49 9.56 0.65 0.90
N ALA A 50 9.90 0.49 2.18
CA ALA A 50 9.26 -0.50 3.04
C ALA A 50 7.77 -0.15 3.27
N PHE A 51 7.44 1.12 3.49
CA PHE A 51 6.07 1.58 3.66
C PHE A 51 5.21 1.33 2.41
N MET A 52 5.71 1.66 1.24
CA MET A 52 4.97 1.42 -0.02
C MET A 52 4.76 -0.07 -0.29
N ARG A 53 5.74 -0.93 0.03
CA ARG A 53 5.56 -2.39 -0.07
C ARG A 53 4.52 -2.91 0.92
N LEU A 54 4.51 -2.38 2.15
CA LEU A 54 3.49 -2.75 3.14
C LEU A 54 2.09 -2.30 2.71
N GLU A 55 1.94 -1.09 2.18
CA GLU A 55 0.65 -0.61 1.65
C GLU A 55 0.16 -1.50 0.50
N PHE A 56 1.03 -1.82 -0.46
CA PHE A 56 0.71 -2.69 -1.58
C PHE A 56 0.24 -4.07 -1.10
N LEU A 57 1.00 -4.71 -0.21
CA LEU A 57 0.66 -6.03 0.33
C LEU A 57 -0.60 -6.00 1.19
N TRP A 58 -0.82 -4.92 1.93
CA TRP A 58 -2.02 -4.73 2.73
C TRP A 58 -3.28 -4.62 1.86
N GLN A 59 -3.20 -3.87 0.75
CA GLN A 59 -4.30 -3.76 -0.22
C GLN A 59 -4.60 -5.12 -0.87
N GLN A 60 -3.56 -5.83 -1.32
CA GLN A 60 -3.70 -7.16 -1.91
C GLN A 60 -4.31 -8.16 -0.92
N LEU A 61 -3.78 -8.22 0.30
CA LEU A 61 -4.27 -9.09 1.36
C LEU A 61 -5.73 -8.79 1.70
N SER A 62 -6.06 -7.51 1.90
CA SER A 62 -7.43 -7.08 2.25
C SER A 62 -8.44 -7.40 1.15
N TYR A 63 -8.05 -7.24 -0.11
CA TYR A 63 -8.89 -7.62 -1.25
C TYR A 63 -9.17 -9.12 -1.26
N HIS A 64 -8.12 -9.93 -1.17
CA HIS A 64 -8.25 -11.38 -1.27
C HIS A 64 -8.91 -12.02 -0.05
N ALA A 65 -8.75 -11.43 1.14
CA ALA A 65 -9.42 -11.92 2.34
C ALA A 65 -10.96 -11.75 2.28
N GLY A 66 -11.45 -10.77 1.53
CA GLY A 66 -12.89 -10.55 1.32
C GLY A 66 -13.51 -11.39 0.19
N VAL A 67 -12.76 -12.29 -0.44
CA VAL A 67 -13.26 -13.13 -1.55
C VAL A 67 -13.32 -14.60 -1.09
N PRO A 68 -14.51 -15.20 -0.95
CA PRO A 68 -14.70 -16.56 -0.40
C PRO A 68 -14.28 -17.65 -1.38
N ASN A 69 -13.01 -17.69 -1.74
CA ASN A 69 -12.43 -18.61 -2.72
C ASN A 69 -11.09 -19.14 -2.23
N PRO A 70 -10.80 -20.46 -2.31
CA PRO A 70 -9.53 -21.05 -1.85
C PRO A 70 -8.28 -20.41 -2.48
N TRP A 71 -8.33 -20.01 -3.75
CA TRP A 71 -7.22 -19.33 -4.42
C TRP A 71 -7.00 -17.91 -3.90
N SER A 72 -8.08 -17.20 -3.57
CA SER A 72 -7.99 -15.90 -2.90
C SER A 72 -7.44 -16.05 -1.48
N SER A 73 -7.88 -17.06 -0.72
CA SER A 73 -7.30 -17.37 0.59
C SER A 73 -5.79 -17.67 0.49
N ARG A 74 -5.34 -18.40 -0.55
CA ARG A 74 -3.90 -18.60 -0.82
C ARG A 74 -3.17 -17.27 -1.04
N SER A 75 -3.73 -16.39 -1.87
CA SER A 75 -3.15 -15.06 -2.14
C SER A 75 -3.11 -14.19 -0.89
N ALA A 76 -4.14 -14.26 -0.05
CA ALA A 76 -4.18 -13.57 1.23
C ALA A 76 -3.07 -14.06 2.18
N VAL A 77 -2.92 -15.37 2.34
CA VAL A 77 -1.84 -15.97 3.17
C VAL A 77 -0.47 -15.58 2.63
N ALA A 78 -0.26 -15.61 1.31
CA ALA A 78 1.00 -15.19 0.71
C ALA A 78 1.32 -13.72 1.05
N GLY A 79 0.36 -12.80 0.89
CA GLY A 79 0.52 -11.40 1.27
C GLY A 79 0.83 -11.21 2.76
N LEU A 80 0.16 -11.96 3.65
CA LEU A 80 0.46 -11.96 5.09
C LEU A 80 1.91 -12.38 5.37
N LEU A 81 2.37 -13.46 4.76
CA LEU A 81 3.74 -13.96 4.96
C LEU A 81 4.79 -12.95 4.45
N GLU A 82 4.52 -12.25 3.36
CA GLU A 82 5.39 -11.18 2.87
C GLU A 82 5.43 -9.97 3.82
N ILE A 83 4.29 -9.56 4.39
CA ILE A 83 4.23 -8.51 5.44
C ILE A 83 5.06 -8.93 6.65
N LEU A 84 4.92 -10.17 7.13
CA LEU A 84 5.73 -10.70 8.22
C LEU A 84 7.22 -10.73 7.87
N ALA A 85 7.58 -11.02 6.63
CA ALA A 85 8.98 -11.00 6.16
C ALA A 85 9.56 -9.58 6.14
N ILE A 86 8.82 -8.57 5.68
CA ILE A 86 9.25 -7.17 5.73
C ILE A 86 9.47 -6.73 7.19
N THR A 87 8.51 -7.00 8.06
CA THR A 87 8.54 -6.58 9.47
C THR A 87 9.56 -7.34 10.33
N SER A 88 10.17 -8.40 9.80
CA SER A 88 11.25 -9.14 10.49
C SER A 88 12.65 -8.60 10.22
N ARG A 89 12.83 -7.72 9.21
CA ARG A 89 14.14 -7.22 8.78
C ARG A 89 14.62 -6.00 9.55
N GLY A 90 13.78 -5.41 10.40
CA GLY A 90 14.12 -4.21 11.17
C GLY A 90 12.97 -3.81 12.10
N ASP A 91 13.16 -2.70 12.83
CA ASP A 91 12.13 -2.13 13.69
C ASP A 91 11.11 -1.29 12.89
N THR A 92 10.35 -1.97 12.02
CA THR A 92 9.32 -1.32 11.20
C THR A 92 8.30 -0.56 12.05
N ARG A 93 7.92 -1.11 13.23
CA ARG A 93 7.00 -0.44 14.15
C ARG A 93 7.59 0.87 14.67
N GLY A 94 8.84 0.84 15.11
CA GLY A 94 9.54 2.05 15.57
C GLY A 94 9.69 3.09 14.46
N ASP A 95 9.96 2.67 13.23
CA ASP A 95 10.05 3.58 12.09
C ASP A 95 8.69 4.24 11.76
N VAL A 96 7.57 3.49 11.86
CA VAL A 96 6.22 4.05 11.69
C VAL A 96 5.90 5.03 12.82
N LEU A 97 6.19 4.69 14.08
CA LEU A 97 5.96 5.59 15.22
C LEU A 97 6.76 6.89 15.10
N LYS A 98 8.03 6.82 14.69
CA LYS A 98 8.88 8.00 14.45
C LYS A 98 8.31 8.87 13.32
N GLU A 99 7.82 8.24 12.27
CA GLU A 99 7.24 8.98 11.14
C GLU A 99 5.90 9.63 11.50
N LEU A 100 5.04 8.95 12.28
CA LEU A 100 3.81 9.53 12.81
C LEU A 100 4.11 10.78 13.65
N GLU A 101 5.11 10.73 14.53
CA GLU A 101 5.52 11.87 15.37
C GLU A 101 6.08 13.02 14.51
N ARG A 102 6.91 12.70 13.51
CA ARG A 102 7.44 13.70 12.57
C ARG A 102 6.31 14.42 11.83
N GLN A 103 5.33 13.68 11.31
CA GLN A 103 4.18 14.25 10.59
C GLN A 103 3.31 15.10 11.52
N MET A 104 3.04 14.63 12.74
CA MET A 104 2.29 15.42 13.73
C MET A 104 3.00 16.75 14.06
N THR A 105 4.33 16.73 14.21
CA THR A 105 5.11 17.94 14.44
C THR A 105 4.99 18.90 13.27
N THR A 106 5.19 18.41 12.05
CA THR A 106 5.04 19.21 10.82
C THR A 106 3.62 19.82 10.70
N MET A 107 2.57 19.04 11.03
CA MET A 107 1.19 19.55 10.99
C MET A 107 0.93 20.62 12.06
N ARG A 108 1.51 20.48 13.26
CA ARG A 108 1.41 21.51 14.30
C ARG A 108 2.07 22.82 13.87
N ASP A 109 3.20 22.78 13.18
CA ASP A 109 3.89 23.97 12.66
C ASP A 109 3.05 24.72 11.60
N TYR A 110 2.10 24.04 10.96
CA TYR A 110 1.17 24.67 10.03
C TYR A 110 -0.02 25.35 10.70
N GLN A 111 -0.33 25.05 11.97
CA GLN A 111 -1.53 25.58 12.64
C GLN A 111 -1.61 27.11 12.67
N ASN A 112 -0.47 27.78 12.72
CA ASN A 112 -0.38 29.24 12.82
C ASN A 112 -0.08 29.91 11.48
N ARG A 113 -0.06 29.17 10.37
CA ARG A 113 0.24 29.76 9.05
C ARG A 113 -1.03 30.31 8.40
N PRO A 114 -0.98 31.52 7.81
CA PRO A 114 -2.12 32.07 7.09
C PRO A 114 -2.47 31.20 5.87
N GLY A 115 -3.77 31.04 5.59
CA GLY A 115 -4.27 30.29 4.45
C GLY A 115 -4.38 28.77 4.65
N VAL A 116 -4.11 28.28 5.85
CA VAL A 116 -4.28 26.86 6.19
C VAL A 116 -5.72 26.58 6.61
N ASP A 117 -6.34 25.54 6.04
CA ASP A 117 -7.62 25.03 6.52
C ASP A 117 -7.47 24.35 7.89
N GLY A 118 -7.82 25.10 8.93
CA GLY A 118 -7.70 24.64 10.31
C GLY A 118 -8.59 23.44 10.63
N ALA A 119 -9.74 23.24 9.95
CA ALA A 119 -10.61 22.09 10.17
C ALA A 119 -9.97 20.81 9.60
N ARG A 120 -9.48 20.86 8.36
CA ARG A 120 -8.75 19.77 7.73
C ARG A 120 -7.49 19.39 8.52
N LEU A 121 -6.73 20.40 8.98
CA LEU A 121 -5.53 20.17 9.76
C LEU A 121 -5.81 19.46 11.08
N ARG A 122 -6.86 19.88 11.82
CA ARG A 122 -7.28 19.18 13.05
C ARG A 122 -7.71 17.74 12.78
N ALA A 123 -8.42 17.49 11.69
CA ALA A 123 -8.83 16.14 11.31
C ALA A 123 -7.61 15.23 11.05
N ILE A 124 -6.60 15.71 10.31
CA ILE A 124 -5.35 14.99 10.05
C ILE A 124 -4.60 14.71 11.36
N LEU A 125 -4.45 15.72 12.23
CA LEU A 125 -3.79 15.53 13.53
C LEU A 125 -4.51 14.50 14.39
N ALA A 126 -5.85 14.54 14.44
CA ALA A 126 -6.64 13.56 15.18
C ALA A 126 -6.46 12.13 14.62
N ALA A 127 -6.41 11.98 13.29
CA ALA A 127 -6.15 10.69 12.64
C ALA A 127 -4.74 10.17 13.01
N LEU A 128 -3.70 10.99 12.88
CA LEU A 128 -2.33 10.62 13.25
C LEU A 128 -2.18 10.23 14.73
N MET A 129 -2.83 10.98 15.64
CA MET A 129 -2.84 10.66 17.07
C MET A 129 -3.51 9.31 17.33
N ARG A 130 -4.66 9.06 16.74
CA ARG A 130 -5.37 7.77 16.85
C ARG A 130 -4.49 6.63 16.35
N ARG A 131 -3.87 6.75 15.17
CA ARG A 131 -2.98 5.70 14.62
C ARG A 131 -1.79 5.43 15.54
N ARG A 132 -1.21 6.46 16.12
CA ARG A 132 -0.12 6.31 17.09
C ARG A 132 -0.58 5.55 18.34
N GLU A 133 -1.76 5.88 18.87
CA GLU A 133 -2.33 5.22 20.05
C GLU A 133 -2.65 3.74 19.76
N GLU A 134 -3.29 3.44 18.64
CA GLU A 134 -3.59 2.07 18.18
C GLU A 134 -2.32 1.23 18.06
N LEU A 135 -1.28 1.77 17.41
CA LEU A 135 0.00 1.07 17.23
C LEU A 135 0.78 0.92 18.55
N ASN A 136 0.66 1.87 19.48
CA ASN A 136 1.22 1.74 20.81
C ASN A 136 0.48 0.70 21.65
N ALA A 137 -0.85 0.68 21.59
CA ALA A 137 -1.68 -0.29 22.30
C ALA A 137 -1.42 -1.74 21.84
N ALA A 138 -1.10 -1.94 20.55
CA ALA A 138 -0.72 -3.24 20.01
C ALA A 138 0.55 -3.82 20.69
N GLY A 139 1.44 -2.97 21.23
CA GLY A 139 2.66 -3.37 21.91
C GLY A 139 3.82 -3.74 20.98
N ALA A 140 4.98 -4.01 21.55
CA ALA A 140 6.20 -4.32 20.77
C ALA A 140 6.14 -5.70 20.09
N ASN A 141 5.47 -6.65 20.72
CA ASN A 141 5.44 -8.06 20.31
C ASN A 141 4.14 -8.47 19.62
N PHE A 142 3.38 -7.50 19.08
CA PHE A 142 2.05 -7.75 18.51
C PHE A 142 2.05 -8.80 17.36
N LEU A 143 3.15 -8.97 16.64
CA LEU A 143 3.27 -9.97 15.57
C LEU A 143 3.78 -11.33 16.04
N GLN A 144 4.11 -11.50 17.34
CA GLN A 144 4.75 -12.71 17.83
C GLN A 144 3.87 -13.95 17.62
N ARG A 145 2.57 -13.85 17.91
CA ARG A 145 1.62 -14.95 17.69
C ARG A 145 1.60 -15.44 16.24
N LEU A 146 1.66 -14.52 15.26
CA LEU A 146 1.71 -14.90 13.84
C LEU A 146 3.06 -15.49 13.45
N ARG A 147 4.16 -14.96 14.00
CA ARG A 147 5.51 -15.46 13.74
C ARG A 147 5.78 -16.83 14.34
N GLU A 148 5.13 -17.16 15.45
CA GLU A 148 5.24 -18.45 16.14
C GLU A 148 4.21 -19.49 15.66
N SER A 149 3.27 -19.11 14.79
CA SER A 149 2.29 -20.03 14.23
C SER A 149 2.98 -21.13 13.42
N GLU A 150 2.88 -22.38 13.87
CA GLU A 150 3.42 -23.55 13.14
C GLU A 150 2.78 -23.66 11.75
N PHE A 151 1.48 -23.41 11.66
CA PHE A 151 0.74 -23.42 10.40
C PHE A 151 1.30 -22.39 9.39
N LEU A 152 1.47 -21.14 9.78
CA LEU A 152 2.04 -20.12 8.91
C LEU A 152 3.52 -20.38 8.58
N ASN A 153 4.29 -20.92 9.52
CA ASN A 153 5.68 -21.24 9.30
C ASN A 153 5.87 -22.42 8.36
N SER A 154 5.01 -23.46 8.43
CA SER A 154 5.04 -24.56 7.47
C SER A 154 4.82 -24.09 6.04
N ILE A 155 3.82 -23.23 5.82
CA ILE A 155 3.53 -22.63 4.52
C ILE A 155 4.71 -21.77 4.05
N LYS A 156 5.25 -20.91 4.93
CA LYS A 156 6.40 -20.04 4.64
C LYS A 156 7.61 -20.84 4.16
N HIS A 157 7.95 -21.93 4.82
CA HIS A 157 9.12 -22.75 4.46
C HIS A 157 8.94 -23.42 3.09
N ARG A 158 7.72 -23.83 2.75
CA ARG A 158 7.41 -24.49 1.47
C ARG A 158 7.18 -23.50 0.33
N SER A 159 6.79 -22.26 0.62
CA SER A 159 6.55 -21.21 -0.40
C SER A 159 7.78 -20.87 -1.24
N GLY A 160 9.00 -21.16 -0.74
CA GLY A 160 10.24 -21.01 -1.50
C GLY A 160 10.49 -22.11 -2.53
N ILE A 161 9.72 -23.18 -2.52
CA ILE A 161 9.83 -24.32 -3.43
C ILE A 161 8.77 -24.16 -4.53
N PRO A 162 9.10 -24.22 -5.81
CA PRO A 162 8.10 -24.18 -6.88
C PRO A 162 7.04 -25.27 -6.69
N GLY A 163 5.76 -24.89 -6.53
CA GLY A 163 4.67 -25.81 -6.24
C GLY A 163 4.64 -26.39 -4.82
N GLY A 164 5.56 -26.02 -3.93
CA GLY A 164 5.74 -26.60 -2.59
C GLY A 164 4.59 -26.36 -1.60
N THR A 165 3.54 -25.65 -2.00
CA THR A 165 2.31 -25.47 -1.20
C THR A 165 1.13 -26.30 -1.74
N CYS A 166 1.41 -27.32 -2.57
CA CYS A 166 0.39 -28.26 -3.06
C CYS A 166 -0.04 -29.24 -1.95
N GLU A 167 -1.06 -30.00 -2.25
CA GLU A 167 -1.75 -30.88 -1.28
C GLU A 167 -0.88 -31.96 -0.64
N PHE A 168 0.03 -32.56 -1.42
CA PHE A 168 0.90 -33.64 -0.91
C PHE A 168 2.09 -33.10 -0.09
N ASP A 169 2.49 -31.84 -0.32
CA ASP A 169 3.54 -31.17 0.46
C ASP A 169 3.02 -30.56 1.76
N LEU A 170 1.79 -30.01 1.73
CA LEU A 170 1.13 -29.35 2.85
C LEU A 170 -0.34 -29.83 2.98
N PRO A 171 -0.58 -31.03 3.46
CA PRO A 171 -1.94 -31.58 3.59
C PRO A 171 -2.81 -30.81 4.58
N ASP A 172 -2.23 -30.24 5.63
CA ASP A 172 -2.90 -29.37 6.61
C ASP A 172 -3.37 -28.05 5.97
N TYR A 173 -2.53 -27.44 5.14
CA TYR A 173 -2.90 -26.23 4.39
C TYR A 173 -3.98 -26.53 3.36
N TYR A 174 -3.88 -27.66 2.65
CA TYR A 174 -4.91 -28.09 1.72
C TYR A 174 -6.23 -28.35 2.44
N HIS A 175 -6.20 -29.02 3.62
CA HIS A 175 -7.38 -29.22 4.45
C HIS A 175 -8.01 -27.86 4.83
N TRP A 176 -7.22 -26.91 5.35
CA TRP A 176 -7.70 -25.57 5.72
C TRP A 176 -8.36 -24.86 4.54
N LEU A 177 -7.77 -24.93 3.34
CA LEU A 177 -8.33 -24.32 2.13
C LEU A 177 -9.67 -24.91 1.70
N ASN A 178 -9.98 -26.14 2.12
CA ASN A 178 -11.24 -26.84 1.83
C ASN A 178 -12.24 -26.78 3.01
N LEU A 179 -11.92 -26.08 4.10
CA LEU A 179 -12.89 -25.81 5.16
C LEU A 179 -14.02 -24.91 4.64
N ASP A 180 -15.09 -24.83 5.43
CA ASP A 180 -16.16 -23.87 5.19
C ASP A 180 -15.59 -22.45 5.00
N PRO A 181 -16.07 -21.66 4.02
CA PRO A 181 -15.61 -20.29 3.80
C PRO A 181 -15.63 -19.44 5.06
N ASP A 182 -16.68 -19.53 5.90
CA ASP A 182 -16.84 -18.74 7.11
C ASP A 182 -15.69 -18.99 8.12
N LEU A 183 -15.21 -20.22 8.21
CA LEU A 183 -14.08 -20.57 9.09
C LEU A 183 -12.78 -19.95 8.58
N ARG A 184 -12.51 -20.04 7.28
CA ARG A 184 -11.32 -19.41 6.68
C ARG A 184 -11.35 -17.88 6.80
N GLU A 185 -12.53 -17.28 6.58
CA GLU A 185 -12.72 -15.83 6.73
C GLU A 185 -12.49 -15.39 8.17
N SER A 186 -12.95 -16.18 9.15
CA SER A 186 -12.69 -15.92 10.58
C SER A 186 -11.19 -15.93 10.90
N ASP A 187 -10.44 -16.92 10.41
CA ASP A 187 -8.99 -17.00 10.62
C ASP A 187 -8.26 -15.83 9.94
N LEU A 188 -8.62 -15.52 8.69
CA LEU A 188 -8.07 -14.39 7.97
C LEU A 188 -8.38 -13.07 8.68
N ALA A 189 -9.58 -12.87 9.20
CA ALA A 189 -9.98 -11.67 9.93
C ALA A 189 -9.17 -11.50 11.24
N ASP A 190 -8.90 -12.58 11.96
CA ASP A 190 -8.07 -12.57 13.16
C ASP A 190 -6.62 -12.16 12.82
N TRP A 191 -6.04 -12.73 11.76
CA TRP A 191 -4.70 -12.36 11.30
C TRP A 191 -4.63 -10.92 10.81
N LEU A 192 -5.61 -10.48 10.03
CA LEU A 192 -5.71 -9.07 9.57
C LEU A 192 -5.82 -8.12 10.77
N THR A 193 -6.62 -8.45 11.78
CA THR A 193 -6.77 -7.64 12.98
C THR A 193 -5.43 -7.43 13.69
N THR A 194 -4.59 -8.47 13.73
CA THR A 194 -3.28 -8.41 14.36
C THR A 194 -2.33 -7.41 13.67
N ILE A 195 -2.34 -7.33 12.33
CA ILE A 195 -1.44 -6.46 11.55
C ILE A 195 -2.04 -5.09 11.22
N ARG A 196 -3.34 -4.91 11.45
CA ARG A 196 -4.13 -3.74 11.03
C ARG A 196 -3.54 -2.43 11.49
N ALA A 197 -3.22 -2.32 12.80
CA ALA A 197 -2.70 -1.07 13.36
C ALA A 197 -1.43 -0.58 12.67
N LEU A 198 -0.54 -1.50 12.29
CA LEU A 198 0.68 -1.17 11.54
C LEU A 198 0.35 -0.74 10.10
N CYS A 199 -0.41 -1.55 9.37
CA CYS A 199 -0.66 -1.35 7.96
C CYS A 199 -1.51 -0.09 7.71
N GLU A 200 -2.54 0.15 8.51
CA GLU A 200 -3.36 1.36 8.40
C GLU A 200 -2.59 2.63 8.81
N SER A 201 -1.65 2.54 9.77
CA SER A 201 -0.75 3.65 10.08
C SER A 201 0.15 4.00 8.90
N VAL A 202 0.68 2.98 8.20
CA VAL A 202 1.48 3.17 6.98
C VAL A 202 0.65 3.80 5.86
N SER A 203 -0.57 3.32 5.63
CA SER A 203 -1.47 3.88 4.61
C SER A 203 -1.81 5.35 4.89
N GLU A 204 -2.08 5.70 6.15
CA GLU A 204 -2.33 7.08 6.57
C GLU A 204 -1.11 7.99 6.31
N LEU A 205 0.09 7.54 6.69
CA LEU A 205 1.34 8.27 6.46
C LEU A 205 1.60 8.51 4.98
N LEU A 206 1.42 7.49 4.14
CA LEU A 206 1.60 7.59 2.70
C LEU A 206 0.56 8.52 2.07
N TRP A 207 -0.70 8.44 2.50
CA TRP A 207 -1.75 9.35 2.05
C TRP A 207 -1.39 10.80 2.35
N ILE A 208 -1.00 11.12 3.60
CA ILE A 208 -0.60 12.48 3.99
C ILE A 208 0.61 12.94 3.18
N THR A 209 1.59 12.08 2.94
CA THR A 209 2.78 12.40 2.15
C THR A 209 2.41 12.76 0.71
N ARG A 210 1.46 12.07 0.11
CA ARG A 210 0.95 12.34 -1.25
C ARG A 210 0.12 13.62 -1.32
N GLU A 211 -0.77 13.83 -0.35
CA GLU A 211 -1.70 14.97 -0.32
C GLU A 211 -1.04 16.32 -0.04
N ASN A 212 0.07 16.34 0.69
CA ASN A 212 0.80 17.57 1.00
C ASN A 212 1.72 18.04 -0.12
N ALA A 213 1.81 17.30 -1.20
CA ALA A 213 2.67 17.60 -2.32
C ALA A 213 1.94 18.41 -3.41
N ARG A 214 2.66 19.26 -4.10
CA ARG A 214 2.10 20.08 -5.20
C ARG A 214 2.56 19.53 -6.54
N PRO A 215 1.64 19.19 -7.43
CA PRO A 215 1.97 18.79 -8.80
C PRO A 215 2.50 20.00 -9.60
N ARG A 216 3.40 19.71 -10.54
CA ARG A 216 3.98 20.68 -11.49
C ARG A 216 4.01 20.05 -12.88
N ASP A 217 3.60 20.82 -13.88
CA ASP A 217 3.76 20.41 -15.27
C ASP A 217 5.24 20.57 -15.68
N GLU A 218 5.81 19.53 -16.26
CA GLU A 218 7.21 19.44 -16.68
C GLU A 218 7.31 18.79 -18.06
N VAL A 219 8.46 18.99 -18.72
CA VAL A 219 8.76 18.37 -20.01
C VAL A 219 10.12 17.68 -19.95
N ALA A 220 10.14 16.41 -20.25
CA ALA A 220 11.39 15.63 -20.38
C ALA A 220 11.91 15.74 -21.81
N SER A 221 12.94 16.57 -22.00
CA SER A 221 13.59 16.77 -23.31
C SER A 221 14.25 15.50 -23.81
N GLY A 222 13.88 15.09 -25.03
CA GLY A 222 14.38 13.83 -25.59
C GLY A 222 14.10 12.60 -24.71
N GLY A 223 12.99 12.64 -23.96
CA GLY A 223 12.62 11.57 -23.04
C GLY A 223 13.44 11.45 -21.76
N VAL A 224 14.21 12.49 -21.39
CA VAL A 224 15.04 12.49 -20.18
C VAL A 224 14.74 13.74 -19.34
N TYR A 225 14.63 13.56 -18.03
CA TYR A 225 14.49 14.65 -17.08
C TYR A 225 15.35 14.40 -15.84
N GLN A 226 16.02 15.44 -15.34
CA GLN A 226 16.87 15.35 -14.16
C GLN A 226 16.43 16.38 -13.12
N ILE A 227 16.41 15.94 -11.85
CA ILE A 227 16.03 16.77 -10.72
C ILE A 227 17.17 16.75 -9.71
N VAL A 228 17.56 17.92 -9.24
CA VAL A 228 18.44 18.10 -8.07
C VAL A 228 17.57 18.62 -6.93
N PHE A 229 17.61 17.96 -5.79
CA PHE A 229 16.81 18.31 -4.62
C PHE A 229 17.59 19.22 -3.68
N GLU A 230 16.86 20.08 -2.97
CA GLU A 230 17.42 20.91 -1.92
C GLU A 230 17.88 20.04 -0.74
N ARG A 231 19.08 20.35 -0.20
CA ARG A 231 19.67 19.56 0.89
C ARG A 231 18.90 19.66 2.19
N ASP A 232 18.30 20.81 2.44
CA ASP A 232 17.62 21.14 3.69
C ASP A 232 16.23 20.50 3.80
N ARG A 233 15.71 20.00 2.66
CA ARG A 233 14.37 19.42 2.58
C ARG A 233 14.41 18.11 1.79
N PRO A 234 14.76 16.99 2.43
CA PRO A 234 14.91 15.71 1.74
C PRO A 234 13.58 15.21 1.17
N VAL A 235 13.56 14.96 -0.13
CA VAL A 235 12.41 14.37 -0.82
C VAL A 235 12.34 12.88 -0.48
N GLN A 236 11.18 12.41 -0.08
CA GLN A 236 10.93 11.02 0.30
C GLN A 236 10.37 10.20 -0.86
N LEU A 237 9.52 10.80 -1.69
CA LEU A 237 8.79 10.17 -2.78
C LEU A 237 8.71 11.09 -3.99
N VAL A 238 8.96 10.55 -5.17
CA VAL A 238 8.71 11.21 -6.46
C VAL A 238 7.52 10.53 -7.13
N ARG A 239 6.59 11.33 -7.65
CA ARG A 239 5.44 10.85 -8.42
C ARG A 239 5.50 11.45 -9.82
N VAL A 240 5.30 10.61 -10.81
CA VAL A 240 5.28 10.95 -12.23
C VAL A 240 3.94 10.54 -12.80
N THR A 241 3.15 11.51 -13.22
CA THR A 241 1.82 11.24 -13.78
C THR A 241 1.82 11.49 -15.29
N LEU A 242 1.36 10.50 -16.02
CA LEU A 242 1.19 10.56 -17.47
C LEU A 242 -0.31 10.53 -17.83
N PRO A 243 -0.70 11.11 -18.96
CA PRO A 243 -2.07 10.98 -19.47
C PRO A 243 -2.47 9.51 -19.59
N GLY A 244 -3.73 9.23 -19.36
CA GLY A 244 -4.28 7.89 -19.54
C GLY A 244 -4.12 7.40 -20.99
N GLY A 245 -3.89 6.11 -21.15
CA GLY A 245 -3.63 5.52 -22.46
C GLY A 245 -2.25 5.81 -23.05
N SER A 246 -1.36 6.49 -22.32
CA SER A 246 0.04 6.72 -22.74
C SER A 246 0.73 5.38 -23.00
N LYS A 247 1.44 5.28 -24.13
CA LYS A 247 2.35 4.16 -24.42
C LYS A 247 3.72 4.35 -23.77
N LEU A 248 3.94 5.46 -23.08
CA LEU A 248 5.16 5.77 -22.35
C LEU A 248 4.98 5.45 -20.88
N TYR A 249 6.09 5.05 -20.25
CA TYR A 249 6.19 4.92 -18.80
C TYR A 249 7.57 5.40 -18.33
N PRO A 250 7.69 5.96 -17.12
CA PRO A 250 8.97 6.43 -16.60
C PRO A 250 9.75 5.27 -15.97
N GLU A 251 11.03 5.22 -16.25
CA GLU A 251 12.02 4.52 -15.44
C GLU A 251 12.72 5.56 -14.56
N VAL A 252 12.61 5.37 -13.25
CA VAL A 252 13.08 6.36 -12.28
C VAL A 252 14.27 5.81 -11.51
N SER A 253 15.37 6.55 -11.51
CA SER A 253 16.54 6.25 -10.70
C SER A 253 16.89 7.47 -9.86
N GLY A 254 17.05 7.28 -8.55
CA GLY A 254 17.30 8.44 -7.70
C GLY A 254 17.65 8.12 -6.26
N SER A 255 18.07 9.17 -5.58
CA SER A 255 18.32 9.24 -4.15
C SER A 255 17.70 10.52 -3.60
N HIS A 256 17.81 10.74 -2.29
CA HIS A 256 17.33 11.97 -1.65
C HIS A 256 18.02 13.26 -2.12
N HIS A 257 19.10 13.17 -2.94
CA HIS A 257 19.80 14.34 -3.49
C HIS A 257 19.47 14.64 -4.95
N ARG A 258 19.20 13.61 -5.74
CA ARG A 258 18.94 13.75 -7.18
C ARG A 258 18.08 12.59 -7.70
N CYS A 259 17.34 12.88 -8.74
CA CYS A 259 16.54 11.88 -9.43
C CYS A 259 16.68 12.07 -10.94
N SER A 260 16.75 10.98 -11.69
CA SER A 260 16.75 10.93 -13.14
C SER A 260 15.55 10.11 -13.61
N LEU A 261 14.80 10.68 -14.52
CA LEU A 261 13.66 10.04 -15.18
C LEU A 261 14.06 9.74 -16.63
N ARG A 262 13.74 8.55 -17.12
CA ARG A 262 13.81 8.17 -18.52
C ARG A 262 12.47 7.64 -18.95
N PHE A 263 11.90 8.18 -20.01
CA PHE A 263 10.63 7.73 -20.54
C PHE A 263 10.86 6.66 -21.60
N LEU A 264 10.30 5.49 -21.37
CA LEU A 264 10.41 4.32 -22.24
C LEU A 264 9.08 4.09 -22.95
N ARG A 265 9.13 3.72 -24.22
CA ARG A 265 7.96 3.36 -25.02
C ARG A 265 7.70 1.86 -24.89
N TRP A 266 6.51 1.54 -24.42
CA TRP A 266 5.98 0.18 -24.42
C TRP A 266 5.43 -0.16 -25.79
N ASN A 267 5.93 -1.22 -26.39
CA ASN A 267 5.44 -1.71 -27.68
C ASN A 267 4.68 -3.03 -27.52
N SER A 268 5.27 -4.03 -26.90
CA SER A 268 4.66 -5.34 -26.66
C SER A 268 5.46 -6.14 -25.62
N VAL A 269 4.90 -7.25 -25.15
CA VAL A 269 5.61 -8.23 -24.30
C VAL A 269 6.77 -8.95 -25.03
N HIS A 270 6.80 -8.88 -26.35
CA HIS A 270 7.81 -9.56 -27.18
C HIS A 270 8.98 -8.66 -27.58
N SER A 271 8.94 -7.37 -27.24
CA SER A 271 9.99 -6.41 -27.59
C SER A 271 10.50 -5.69 -26.34
N ARG A 272 11.79 -5.36 -26.34
CA ARG A 272 12.33 -4.51 -25.27
C ARG A 272 11.79 -3.08 -25.44
N PRO A 273 11.45 -2.43 -24.32
CA PRO A 273 11.11 -1.01 -24.35
C PRO A 273 12.26 -0.17 -24.88
N VAL A 274 11.95 0.89 -25.60
CA VAL A 274 12.92 1.80 -26.19
C VAL A 274 12.75 3.19 -25.58
N GLN A 275 13.85 3.85 -25.24
CA GLN A 275 13.80 5.21 -24.71
C GLN A 275 13.19 6.15 -25.77
N SER A 276 12.27 7.01 -25.32
CA SER A 276 11.72 8.07 -26.17
C SER A 276 12.82 9.09 -26.52
N THR A 277 12.86 9.51 -27.77
CA THR A 277 13.69 10.61 -28.24
C THR A 277 12.90 11.91 -28.41
N GLU A 278 11.58 11.85 -28.19
CA GLU A 278 10.68 12.97 -28.26
C GLU A 278 10.59 13.67 -26.90
N ASP A 279 10.18 14.93 -26.90
CA ASP A 279 9.85 15.65 -25.67
C ASP A 279 8.56 15.07 -25.07
N VAL A 280 8.60 14.74 -23.77
CA VAL A 280 7.51 14.09 -23.07
C VAL A 280 6.94 15.01 -22.01
N PRO A 281 5.73 15.57 -22.19
CA PRO A 281 5.04 16.30 -21.13
C PRO A 281 4.53 15.34 -20.06
N PHE A 282 4.69 15.71 -18.80
CA PHE A 282 4.25 14.91 -17.66
C PHE A 282 4.01 15.81 -16.43
N VAL A 283 3.32 15.29 -15.44
CA VAL A 283 3.16 15.98 -14.15
C VAL A 283 4.13 15.37 -13.15
N LEU A 284 4.97 16.21 -12.56
CA LEU A 284 5.91 15.86 -11.51
C LEU A 284 5.36 16.28 -10.15
N THR A 285 5.41 15.38 -9.18
CA THR A 285 5.09 15.69 -7.79
C THR A 285 6.22 15.20 -6.87
N THR A 286 6.79 16.11 -6.09
CA THR A 286 7.83 15.79 -5.09
C THR A 286 7.24 15.83 -3.70
N CYS A 287 7.31 14.73 -2.96
CA CYS A 287 6.74 14.57 -1.63
C CYS A 287 7.86 14.56 -0.57
N TYR A 288 7.67 15.32 0.53
CA TYR A 288 8.67 15.57 1.55
C TYR A 288 8.35 14.93 2.90
#